data_294df10e16d59a2385bf4d6ead5aa791
#
_entry.id   294df10e16d59a2385bf4d6ead5aa791
#
_cell.length_a   1.000
_cell.length_b   1.000
_cell.length_c   1.000
_cell.angle_alpha   90.00
_cell.angle_beta   90.00
_cell.angle_gamma   90.00
#
_symmetry.space_group_name_H-M   'P 1'
#
loop_
_entity.id
_entity.type
_entity.pdbx_description
1 polymer ?
#
loop_
_entity_poly.entity_id
_entity_poly.type
_entity_poly.pdbx_seq_one_letter_code
_entity_poly.pdbx_strand_id
1 'polypeptide(L)'
;MRRLRLPLLKILCTFEVKQYFKSMGNLITGIQQIGIGVVNAEEAFQWYNKTFNLNIPLFDDVADAKLMVRYTNGNIRRRRAIMALNIAGGGGAEIWESKRPLPLAADFEPAFGDLGIFAARIKCQNLGDFAYANNLKAVPGPDGKPLVWLKDPYRNPIVVVEDDSWFKPKASNTGGVLGAVIGVSDIEKVLPLYSEALGLDEIVYDKTGFFEDLPDAGQNRNTFRRVLLRKKESPEGAFTRLIGNTEIELVQALDISPRKIMEGRTWGDLGYIHLCFDTLNMDALAARLNAQGYPFTVDSANSFDMGEAAGRFTYIEDPDGTLLEFVETHRVPVLKKLGWYINLKERGTGKRLPNWMINALGMGRVKVK
;
A
#
# COMPACT_ATOMS: atom_id res chain seq x y z
N MET A 1 6.06 -41.66 30.77
CA MET A 1 4.96 -40.69 30.68
C MET A 1 5.43 -39.20 30.69
N ARG A 2 6.43 -38.78 29.88
CA ARG A 2 6.94 -37.37 29.91
C ARG A 2 7.15 -36.72 28.53
N ARG A 3 6.63 -37.30 27.43
CA ARG A 3 6.87 -36.74 26.06
C ARG A 3 5.65 -36.19 25.31
N LEU A 4 4.47 -36.14 25.92
CA LEU A 4 3.23 -35.69 25.26
C LEU A 4 2.73 -34.30 25.70
N ARG A 5 3.39 -33.61 26.64
CA ARG A 5 2.92 -32.32 27.16
C ARG A 5 3.42 -31.08 26.38
N LEU A 6 4.57 -31.17 25.67
CA LEU A 6 5.11 -29.99 24.96
C LEU A 6 4.33 -29.54 23.72
N PRO A 7 3.83 -30.43 22.84
CA PRO A 7 3.07 -29.98 21.69
C PRO A 7 1.67 -29.45 22.03
N LEU A 8 1.00 -30.01 23.04
CA LEU A 8 -0.31 -29.52 23.48
C LEU A 8 -0.23 -28.14 24.13
N LEU A 9 0.81 -27.84 24.90
CA LEU A 9 1.00 -26.52 25.50
C LEU A 9 1.28 -25.44 24.44
N LYS A 10 2.04 -25.77 23.39
CA LYS A 10 2.26 -24.85 22.26
C LYS A 10 0.97 -24.61 21.46
N ILE A 11 0.15 -25.64 21.26
CA ILE A 11 -1.12 -25.53 20.53
C ILE A 11 -2.16 -24.72 21.35
N LEU A 12 -2.25 -24.94 22.65
CA LEU A 12 -3.13 -24.17 23.53
C LEU A 12 -2.69 -22.71 23.62
N CYS A 13 -1.40 -22.45 23.79
CA CYS A 13 -0.85 -21.08 23.83
C CYS A 13 -1.06 -20.34 22.50
N THR A 14 -0.93 -20.99 21.35
CA THR A 14 -1.24 -20.41 20.04
C THR A 14 -2.72 -20.16 19.83
N PHE A 15 -3.60 -21.02 20.36
CA PHE A 15 -5.05 -20.84 20.25
C PHE A 15 -5.54 -19.69 21.13
N GLU A 16 -5.10 -19.59 22.37
CA GLU A 16 -5.43 -18.48 23.29
C GLU A 16 -4.88 -17.16 22.76
N VAL A 17 -3.67 -17.12 22.22
CA VAL A 17 -3.07 -15.93 21.59
C VAL A 17 -3.88 -15.50 20.35
N LYS A 18 -4.27 -16.45 19.49
CA LYS A 18 -5.13 -16.14 18.33
C LYS A 18 -6.50 -15.60 18.75
N GLN A 19 -7.11 -16.19 19.79
CA GLN A 19 -8.40 -15.76 20.30
C GLN A 19 -8.32 -14.39 20.98
N TYR A 20 -7.24 -14.09 21.71
CA TYR A 20 -6.96 -12.79 22.28
C TYR A 20 -6.84 -11.71 21.21
N PHE A 21 -6.04 -11.97 20.15
CA PHE A 21 -5.90 -10.99 19.04
C PHE A 21 -7.18 -10.84 18.21
N LYS A 22 -7.98 -11.87 18.07
CA LYS A 22 -9.32 -11.77 17.45
C LYS A 22 -10.25 -10.89 18.28
N SER A 23 -10.15 -10.93 19.61
CA SER A 23 -10.94 -10.08 20.52
C SER A 23 -10.48 -8.60 20.50
N MET A 24 -9.23 -8.31 20.14
CA MET A 24 -8.71 -6.94 19.99
C MET A 24 -9.25 -6.20 18.75
N GLY A 25 -10.05 -6.87 17.93
CA GLY A 25 -10.60 -6.30 16.71
C GLY A 25 -9.56 -6.05 15.62
N ASN A 26 -10.01 -5.50 14.52
CA ASN A 26 -9.16 -5.13 13.41
C ASN A 26 -8.52 -3.75 13.67
N LEU A 27 -7.18 -3.66 13.52
CA LEU A 27 -6.41 -2.44 13.78
C LEU A 27 -6.10 -1.65 12.51
N ILE A 28 -6.20 -2.28 11.34
CA ILE A 28 -5.87 -1.69 10.03
C ILE A 28 -7.14 -1.17 9.40
N THR A 29 -7.19 0.11 9.05
CA THR A 29 -8.37 0.72 8.40
C THR A 29 -8.34 0.54 6.88
N GLY A 30 -7.16 0.41 6.29
CA GLY A 30 -6.94 0.16 4.87
C GLY A 30 -5.58 0.64 4.41
N ILE A 31 -5.37 0.66 3.08
CA ILE A 31 -4.14 1.16 2.47
C ILE A 31 -4.15 2.67 2.47
N GLN A 32 -3.20 3.28 3.20
CA GLN A 32 -3.04 4.72 3.25
C GLN A 32 -2.35 5.25 1.99
N GLN A 33 -1.29 4.56 1.52
CA GLN A 33 -0.50 4.97 0.37
C GLN A 33 0.37 3.83 -0.17
N ILE A 34 0.91 4.04 -1.37
CA ILE A 34 2.02 3.27 -1.92
C ILE A 34 3.20 4.20 -2.17
N GLY A 35 4.40 3.81 -1.71
CA GLY A 35 5.63 4.55 -1.94
C GLY A 35 6.23 4.23 -3.31
N ILE A 36 6.54 5.27 -4.10
CA ILE A 36 7.02 5.15 -5.49
C ILE A 36 8.31 5.93 -5.66
N GLY A 37 9.42 5.23 -5.88
CA GLY A 37 10.71 5.82 -6.22
C GLY A 37 10.75 6.29 -7.67
N VAL A 38 11.08 7.57 -7.88
CA VAL A 38 11.12 8.22 -9.19
C VAL A 38 12.37 9.08 -9.34
N VAL A 39 12.71 9.44 -10.58
CA VAL A 39 13.83 10.35 -10.87
C VAL A 39 13.44 11.80 -10.60
N ASN A 40 12.20 12.19 -10.90
CA ASN A 40 11.68 13.54 -10.74
C ASN A 40 10.27 13.50 -10.13
N ALA A 41 10.16 13.93 -8.89
CA ALA A 41 8.89 13.89 -8.15
C ALA A 41 7.82 14.83 -8.72
N GLU A 42 8.21 15.98 -9.25
CA GLU A 42 7.27 16.93 -9.87
C GLU A 42 6.67 16.37 -11.15
N GLU A 43 7.49 15.81 -12.03
CA GLU A 43 7.04 15.20 -13.29
C GLU A 43 6.12 14.01 -13.02
N ALA A 44 6.51 13.14 -12.08
CA ALA A 44 5.68 12.02 -11.66
C ALA A 44 4.34 12.50 -11.10
N PHE A 45 4.35 13.49 -10.19
CA PHE A 45 3.13 14.06 -9.62
C PHE A 45 2.18 14.61 -10.69
N GLN A 46 2.70 15.34 -11.69
CA GLN A 46 1.89 15.86 -12.81
C GLN A 46 1.27 14.71 -13.61
N TRP A 47 2.00 13.63 -13.85
CA TRP A 47 1.48 12.46 -14.55
C TRP A 47 0.38 11.75 -13.75
N TYR A 48 0.60 11.46 -12.44
CA TYR A 48 -0.39 10.85 -11.56
C TYR A 48 -1.63 11.73 -11.38
N ASN A 49 -1.45 13.06 -11.32
CA ASN A 49 -2.54 14.01 -11.30
C ASN A 49 -3.36 13.92 -12.60
N LYS A 50 -2.71 13.99 -13.77
CA LYS A 50 -3.38 13.94 -15.07
C LYS A 50 -4.11 12.61 -15.31
N THR A 51 -3.49 11.50 -14.97
CA THR A 51 -4.00 10.16 -15.29
C THR A 51 -5.05 9.69 -14.28
N PHE A 52 -4.83 9.93 -12.99
CA PHE A 52 -5.66 9.40 -11.91
C PHE A 52 -6.31 10.46 -11.03
N ASN A 53 -6.17 11.75 -11.38
CA ASN A 53 -6.68 12.86 -10.59
C ASN A 53 -6.18 12.85 -9.13
N LEU A 54 -4.94 12.36 -8.91
CA LEU A 54 -4.22 12.45 -7.65
C LEU A 54 -3.68 13.88 -7.48
N ASN A 55 -4.59 14.84 -7.29
CA ASN A 55 -4.33 16.27 -7.43
C ASN A 55 -4.25 17.06 -6.12
N ILE A 56 -4.29 16.36 -4.99
CA ILE A 56 -4.17 16.98 -3.66
C ILE A 56 -2.82 16.61 -3.07
N PRO A 57 -1.79 17.49 -3.15
CA PRO A 57 -0.53 17.28 -2.44
C PRO A 57 -0.77 17.52 -0.94
N LEU A 58 -0.90 16.45 -0.16
CA LEU A 58 -1.07 16.53 1.29
C LEU A 58 0.17 17.14 1.94
N PHE A 59 1.34 16.74 1.46
CA PHE A 59 2.63 17.37 1.74
C PHE A 59 3.54 17.31 0.51
N ASP A 60 4.51 18.20 0.44
CA ASP A 60 5.64 18.23 -0.46
C ASP A 60 6.85 18.69 0.39
N ASP A 61 7.73 17.78 0.69
CA ASP A 61 8.77 17.98 1.70
C ASP A 61 10.13 17.40 1.29
N VAL A 62 11.19 18.08 1.69
CA VAL A 62 12.58 17.64 1.50
C VAL A 62 13.20 17.38 2.86
N ALA A 63 13.53 16.13 3.15
CA ALA A 63 14.09 15.74 4.43
C ALA A 63 15.15 14.62 4.30
N ASP A 64 15.88 14.40 5.39
CA ASP A 64 16.81 13.31 5.55
C ASP A 64 16.11 12.11 6.21
N ALA A 65 16.13 10.96 5.54
CA ALA A 65 15.51 9.72 6.00
C ALA A 65 16.42 8.98 7.01
N LYS A 66 16.65 9.58 8.17
CA LYS A 66 17.62 9.10 9.18
C LYS A 66 17.28 7.73 9.77
N LEU A 67 16.00 7.37 9.85
CA LEU A 67 15.56 6.10 10.42
C LEU A 67 15.69 4.93 9.46
N MET A 68 15.85 5.20 8.15
CA MET A 68 15.88 4.17 7.11
C MET A 68 17.26 3.59 6.82
N VAL A 69 18.27 3.90 7.65
CA VAL A 69 19.68 3.46 7.47
C VAL A 69 19.84 1.95 7.40
N ARG A 70 18.96 1.17 8.05
CA ARG A 70 18.91 -0.28 7.93
C ARG A 70 18.72 -0.74 6.47
N TYR A 71 17.92 0.00 5.70
CA TYR A 71 17.53 -0.32 4.32
C TYR A 71 18.33 0.45 3.26
N THR A 72 19.33 1.21 3.68
CA THR A 72 20.16 2.05 2.81
C THR A 72 21.66 1.82 3.02
N ASN A 73 22.03 0.60 3.47
CA ASN A 73 23.43 0.21 3.72
C ASN A 73 24.15 1.18 4.69
N GLY A 74 23.43 1.66 5.73
CA GLY A 74 23.96 2.61 6.71
C GLY A 74 24.00 4.07 6.27
N ASN A 75 23.58 4.39 5.04
CA ASN A 75 23.65 5.75 4.51
C ASN A 75 22.34 6.52 4.73
N ILE A 76 22.43 7.78 5.12
CA ILE A 76 21.27 8.66 5.20
C ILE A 76 20.92 9.14 3.79
N ARG A 77 19.69 8.88 3.33
CA ARG A 77 19.19 9.43 2.07
C ARG A 77 18.52 10.78 2.32
N ARG A 78 18.88 11.78 1.53
CA ARG A 78 18.11 13.02 1.41
C ARG A 78 17.10 12.85 0.28
N ARG A 79 15.82 13.11 0.58
CA ARG A 79 14.73 12.88 -0.37
C ARG A 79 13.76 14.07 -0.45
N ARG A 80 13.08 14.24 -1.59
CA ARG A 80 11.80 14.94 -1.71
C ARG A 80 10.68 13.91 -1.75
N ALA A 81 9.61 14.12 -1.00
CA ALA A 81 8.43 13.28 -1.08
C ALA A 81 7.18 14.15 -1.30
N ILE A 82 6.35 13.75 -2.25
CA ILE A 82 5.04 14.36 -2.49
C ILE A 82 3.99 13.28 -2.20
N MET A 83 3.13 13.52 -1.20
CA MET A 83 1.99 12.66 -0.92
C MET A 83 0.76 13.15 -1.67
N ALA A 84 0.36 12.45 -2.71
CA ALA A 84 -0.73 12.83 -3.60
C ALA A 84 -2.00 12.02 -3.32
N LEU A 85 -3.14 12.69 -3.15
CA LEU A 85 -4.45 12.10 -2.90
C LEU A 85 -5.47 12.44 -3.97
N ASN A 86 -6.47 11.55 -4.13
CA ASN A 86 -7.70 11.80 -4.87
C ASN A 86 -8.90 11.89 -3.91
N ILE A 87 -9.64 13.01 -3.92
CA ILE A 87 -10.79 13.18 -3.04
C ILE A 87 -11.97 12.25 -3.38
N ALA A 88 -11.98 11.62 -4.53
CA ALA A 88 -13.02 10.64 -4.86
C ALA A 88 -12.95 9.41 -3.95
N GLY A 89 -11.77 9.08 -3.45
CA GLY A 89 -11.50 7.99 -2.51
C GLY A 89 -10.35 7.10 -2.95
N GLY A 90 -9.85 6.28 -2.03
CA GLY A 90 -8.69 5.42 -2.17
C GLY A 90 -7.48 5.96 -1.41
N GLY A 91 -6.45 5.13 -1.26
CA GLY A 91 -5.15 5.52 -0.72
C GLY A 91 -4.40 6.47 -1.66
N GLY A 92 -3.33 7.08 -1.15
CA GLY A 92 -2.49 7.99 -1.91
C GLY A 92 -1.34 7.34 -2.65
N ALA A 93 -0.62 8.15 -3.42
CA ALA A 93 0.71 7.84 -3.92
C ALA A 93 1.73 8.74 -3.21
N GLU A 94 2.70 8.14 -2.56
CA GLU A 94 3.83 8.85 -1.98
C GLU A 94 5.00 8.78 -2.95
N ILE A 95 5.23 9.88 -3.67
CA ILE A 95 6.17 9.99 -4.76
C ILE A 95 7.51 10.43 -4.21
N TRP A 96 8.54 9.56 -4.30
CA TRP A 96 9.85 9.73 -3.70
C TRP A 96 10.91 10.03 -4.75
N GLU A 97 11.58 11.16 -4.63
CA GLU A 97 12.78 11.49 -5.38
C GLU A 97 13.99 11.49 -4.44
N SER A 98 14.91 10.55 -4.62
CA SER A 98 16.17 10.55 -3.88
C SER A 98 17.08 11.65 -4.40
N LYS A 99 17.40 12.64 -3.56
CA LYS A 99 18.31 13.74 -3.91
C LYS A 99 19.78 13.36 -3.71
N ARG A 100 20.06 12.53 -2.70
CA ARG A 100 21.41 11.99 -2.39
C ARG A 100 21.28 10.70 -1.58
N PRO A 101 21.95 9.60 -2.02
CA PRO A 101 22.49 9.40 -3.36
C PRO A 101 21.39 9.44 -4.42
N LEU A 102 21.73 9.54 -5.71
CA LEU A 102 20.75 9.44 -6.79
C LEU A 102 20.15 8.03 -6.80
N PRO A 103 18.88 7.89 -7.20
CA PRO A 103 18.21 6.60 -7.19
C PRO A 103 18.75 5.68 -8.29
N LEU A 104 18.88 4.40 -7.99
CA LEU A 104 19.27 3.38 -8.95
C LEU A 104 18.03 2.77 -9.60
N ALA A 105 18.11 2.51 -10.89
CA ALA A 105 17.15 1.68 -11.62
C ALA A 105 17.46 0.19 -11.42
N ALA A 106 16.46 -0.68 -11.63
CA ALA A 106 16.74 -2.10 -11.79
C ALA A 106 17.60 -2.34 -13.03
N ASP A 107 18.53 -3.28 -12.96
CA ASP A 107 19.33 -3.74 -14.09
C ASP A 107 18.56 -4.72 -15.01
N PHE A 108 17.34 -5.00 -14.67
CA PHE A 108 16.40 -5.84 -15.43
C PHE A 108 14.98 -5.23 -15.40
N GLU A 109 14.15 -5.65 -16.31
CA GLU A 109 12.72 -5.33 -16.27
C GLU A 109 12.00 -6.33 -15.36
N PRO A 110 11.36 -5.89 -14.26
CA PRO A 110 10.58 -6.77 -13.40
C PRO A 110 9.46 -7.45 -14.17
N ALA A 111 9.35 -8.76 -14.02
CA ALA A 111 8.31 -9.58 -14.62
C ALA A 111 7.21 -9.91 -13.61
N PHE A 112 6.01 -10.26 -14.13
CA PHE A 112 4.92 -10.72 -13.29
C PHE A 112 5.33 -11.99 -12.52
N GLY A 113 5.17 -11.95 -11.20
CA GLY A 113 5.60 -13.01 -10.29
C GLY A 113 6.99 -12.82 -9.67
N ASP A 114 7.77 -11.81 -10.07
CA ASP A 114 8.99 -11.41 -9.35
C ASP A 114 8.66 -10.91 -7.94
N LEU A 115 9.55 -11.20 -6.97
CA LEU A 115 9.32 -11.00 -5.54
C LEU A 115 9.33 -9.51 -5.16
N GLY A 116 8.28 -9.08 -4.46
CA GLY A 116 8.08 -7.69 -4.05
C GLY A 116 6.85 -7.07 -4.70
N ILE A 117 6.68 -5.76 -4.55
CA ILE A 117 5.54 -5.04 -5.11
C ILE A 117 5.74 -4.88 -6.61
N PHE A 118 4.97 -5.65 -7.39
CA PHE A 118 5.04 -5.61 -8.85
C PHE A 118 4.21 -4.46 -9.43
N ALA A 119 2.99 -4.25 -8.92
CA ALA A 119 2.09 -3.22 -9.45
C ALA A 119 1.25 -2.56 -8.38
N ALA A 120 0.91 -1.28 -8.57
CA ALA A 120 -0.18 -0.64 -7.85
C ALA A 120 -1.53 -1.04 -8.45
N ARG A 121 -2.54 -1.27 -7.60
CA ARG A 121 -3.95 -1.41 -8.00
C ARG A 121 -4.64 -0.09 -7.75
N ILE A 122 -5.16 0.53 -8.81
CA ILE A 122 -5.87 1.82 -8.76
C ILE A 122 -7.35 1.57 -9.08
N LYS A 123 -8.24 2.21 -8.34
CA LYS A 123 -9.67 2.06 -8.57
C LYS A 123 -10.23 3.06 -9.56
N CYS A 124 -11.25 2.64 -10.31
CA CYS A 124 -12.09 3.52 -11.13
C CYS A 124 -13.58 3.15 -11.00
N GLN A 125 -14.47 4.03 -11.45
CA GLN A 125 -15.90 3.81 -11.45
C GLN A 125 -16.38 3.15 -12.75
N ASN A 126 -15.82 3.60 -13.87
CA ASN A 126 -16.12 3.10 -15.21
C ASN A 126 -14.80 2.83 -15.94
N LEU A 127 -14.46 1.56 -16.03
CA LEU A 127 -13.20 1.13 -16.66
C LEU A 127 -13.24 1.33 -18.17
N GLY A 128 -14.41 1.21 -18.80
CA GLY A 128 -14.56 1.44 -20.23
C GLY A 128 -14.23 2.88 -20.62
N ASP A 129 -14.74 3.85 -19.88
CA ASP A 129 -14.43 5.27 -20.08
C ASP A 129 -12.94 5.56 -19.84
N PHE A 130 -12.36 4.96 -18.78
CA PHE A 130 -10.93 5.10 -18.51
C PHE A 130 -10.07 4.53 -19.63
N ALA A 131 -10.38 3.31 -20.09
CA ALA A 131 -9.66 2.63 -21.16
C ALA A 131 -9.73 3.43 -22.48
N TYR A 132 -10.93 3.92 -22.84
CA TYR A 132 -11.13 4.75 -24.01
C TYR A 132 -10.34 6.05 -23.97
N ALA A 133 -10.44 6.79 -22.85
CA ALA A 133 -9.75 8.08 -22.68
C ALA A 133 -8.21 7.98 -22.74
N ASN A 134 -7.65 6.82 -22.36
CA ASN A 134 -6.21 6.57 -22.34
C ASN A 134 -5.71 5.70 -23.51
N ASN A 135 -6.59 5.35 -24.48
CA ASN A 135 -6.29 4.45 -25.61
C ASN A 135 -5.71 3.10 -25.13
N LEU A 136 -6.34 2.51 -24.13
CA LEU A 136 -5.95 1.25 -23.52
C LEU A 136 -7.00 0.17 -23.79
N LYS A 137 -6.61 -1.10 -23.65
CA LYS A 137 -7.50 -2.25 -23.82
C LYS A 137 -7.84 -2.85 -22.46
N ALA A 138 -9.13 -3.00 -22.19
CA ALA A 138 -9.60 -3.81 -21.06
C ALA A 138 -9.54 -5.31 -21.42
N VAL A 139 -9.11 -6.12 -20.47
CA VAL A 139 -9.04 -7.58 -20.57
C VAL A 139 -9.75 -8.21 -19.37
N PRO A 140 -10.36 -9.40 -19.49
CA PRO A 140 -11.01 -10.08 -18.38
C PRO A 140 -9.96 -10.58 -17.38
N GLY A 141 -10.07 -10.18 -16.12
CA GLY A 141 -9.21 -10.65 -15.02
C GLY A 141 -9.59 -12.05 -14.52
N PRO A 142 -8.90 -12.56 -13.51
CA PRO A 142 -9.10 -13.91 -12.99
C PRO A 142 -10.52 -14.16 -12.44
N ASP A 143 -11.19 -13.14 -11.91
CA ASP A 143 -12.58 -13.20 -11.42
C ASP A 143 -13.63 -12.95 -12.53
N GLY A 144 -13.17 -12.74 -13.76
CA GLY A 144 -14.01 -12.40 -14.91
C GLY A 144 -14.34 -10.91 -15.04
N LYS A 145 -13.98 -10.10 -14.04
CA LYS A 145 -14.15 -8.65 -14.12
C LYS A 145 -13.07 -8.04 -15.00
N PRO A 146 -13.38 -7.00 -15.77
CA PRO A 146 -12.39 -6.36 -16.63
C PRO A 146 -11.34 -5.60 -15.81
N LEU A 147 -10.13 -5.56 -16.31
CA LEU A 147 -9.02 -4.75 -15.80
C LEU A 147 -8.24 -4.12 -16.95
N VAL A 148 -7.47 -3.08 -16.65
CA VAL A 148 -6.59 -2.39 -17.60
C VAL A 148 -5.20 -2.28 -17.02
N TRP A 149 -4.18 -2.68 -17.80
CA TRP A 149 -2.78 -2.47 -17.47
C TRP A 149 -2.24 -1.22 -18.16
N LEU A 150 -1.41 -0.47 -17.43
CA LEU A 150 -0.56 0.59 -17.98
C LEU A 150 0.73 0.69 -17.18
N LYS A 151 1.66 1.51 -17.64
CA LYS A 151 2.90 1.84 -16.92
C LYS A 151 2.98 3.35 -16.73
N ASP A 152 3.54 3.78 -15.60
CA ASP A 152 3.89 5.19 -15.40
C ASP A 152 5.13 5.58 -16.24
N PRO A 153 5.55 6.85 -16.27
CA PRO A 153 6.73 7.30 -17.02
C PRO A 153 8.04 6.61 -16.61
N TYR A 154 8.08 6.03 -15.42
CA TYR A 154 9.23 5.30 -14.87
C TYR A 154 9.10 3.79 -15.04
N ARG A 155 8.12 3.35 -15.87
CA ARG A 155 7.81 1.95 -16.21
C ARG A 155 7.27 1.11 -15.06
N ASN A 156 6.80 1.72 -13.97
CA ASN A 156 6.12 1.02 -12.91
C ASN A 156 4.77 0.50 -13.39
N PRO A 157 4.49 -0.81 -13.32
CA PRO A 157 3.20 -1.35 -13.73
C PRO A 157 2.07 -0.88 -12.81
N ILE A 158 0.92 -0.60 -13.42
CA ILE A 158 -0.31 -0.21 -12.72
C ILE A 158 -1.44 -1.03 -13.31
N VAL A 159 -2.29 -1.59 -12.45
CA VAL A 159 -3.54 -2.21 -12.85
C VAL A 159 -4.72 -1.39 -12.36
N VAL A 160 -5.62 -1.03 -13.28
CA VAL A 160 -6.85 -0.29 -12.97
C VAL A 160 -8.02 -1.25 -12.97
N VAL A 161 -8.84 -1.18 -11.92
CA VAL A 161 -9.99 -2.07 -11.72
C VAL A 161 -11.20 -1.27 -11.26
N GLU A 162 -12.40 -1.77 -11.54
CA GLU A 162 -13.63 -1.17 -10.99
C GLU A 162 -13.78 -1.51 -9.51
N ASP A 163 -14.23 -0.52 -8.74
CA ASP A 163 -14.52 -0.63 -7.32
C ASP A 163 -15.77 0.18 -6.97
N ASP A 164 -16.48 -0.20 -5.92
CA ASP A 164 -17.75 0.39 -5.49
C ASP A 164 -17.63 1.30 -4.25
N SER A 165 -16.46 1.34 -3.61
CA SER A 165 -16.22 2.13 -2.40
C SER A 165 -15.74 3.54 -2.74
N TRP A 166 -16.61 4.53 -2.62
CA TRP A 166 -16.32 5.91 -2.99
C TRP A 166 -16.68 6.89 -1.87
N PHE A 167 -15.76 7.79 -1.54
CA PHE A 167 -16.06 8.91 -0.65
C PHE A 167 -16.83 10.02 -1.38
N LYS A 168 -16.39 10.39 -2.59
CA LYS A 168 -17.00 11.43 -3.40
C LYS A 168 -17.04 11.03 -4.89
N PRO A 169 -17.97 10.12 -5.27
CA PRO A 169 -17.96 9.53 -6.61
C PRO A 169 -18.06 10.55 -7.75
N LYS A 170 -18.76 11.68 -7.55
CA LYS A 170 -18.91 12.73 -8.57
C LYS A 170 -17.63 13.57 -8.81
N ALA A 171 -16.56 13.33 -8.05
CA ALA A 171 -15.35 14.14 -8.17
C ALA A 171 -14.43 13.70 -9.31
N SER A 172 -14.41 12.39 -9.62
CA SER A 172 -13.55 11.82 -10.65
C SER A 172 -14.01 10.40 -11.02
N ASN A 173 -13.76 9.96 -12.27
CA ASN A 173 -13.92 8.56 -12.68
C ASN A 173 -12.87 7.66 -12.04
N THR A 174 -11.67 8.18 -11.76
CA THR A 174 -10.59 7.46 -11.08
C THR A 174 -10.55 7.81 -9.60
N GLY A 175 -10.03 6.88 -8.80
CA GLY A 175 -9.71 7.08 -7.39
C GLY A 175 -8.21 6.97 -7.13
N GLY A 176 -7.88 6.74 -5.87
CA GLY A 176 -6.53 6.46 -5.42
C GLY A 176 -6.21 4.96 -5.42
N VAL A 177 -5.19 4.62 -4.64
CA VAL A 177 -4.70 3.25 -4.47
C VAL A 177 -5.76 2.41 -3.75
N LEU A 178 -6.14 1.30 -4.39
CA LEU A 178 -6.99 0.24 -3.84
C LEU A 178 -6.15 -0.86 -3.19
N GLY A 179 -4.96 -1.10 -3.77
CA GLY A 179 -4.14 -2.22 -3.40
C GLY A 179 -2.81 -2.31 -4.13
N ALA A 180 -2.24 -3.51 -4.08
CA ALA A 180 -1.04 -3.85 -4.81
C ALA A 180 -1.09 -5.30 -5.32
N VAL A 181 -0.29 -5.58 -6.35
CA VAL A 181 0.09 -6.93 -6.78
C VAL A 181 1.47 -7.21 -6.23
N ILE A 182 1.61 -8.25 -5.43
CA ILE A 182 2.85 -8.60 -4.73
C ILE A 182 3.27 -10.00 -5.13
N GLY A 183 4.45 -10.11 -5.75
CA GLY A 183 5.07 -11.40 -6.03
C GLY A 183 5.68 -11.98 -4.77
N VAL A 184 5.43 -13.28 -4.53
CA VAL A 184 5.86 -14.01 -3.34
C VAL A 184 6.44 -15.36 -3.72
N SER A 185 7.39 -15.86 -2.90
CA SER A 185 8.03 -17.17 -3.15
C SER A 185 7.09 -18.34 -2.82
N ASP A 186 6.20 -18.15 -1.85
CA ASP A 186 5.28 -19.20 -1.38
C ASP A 186 4.06 -18.54 -0.72
N ILE A 187 2.90 -18.64 -1.35
CA ILE A 187 1.65 -18.04 -0.85
C ILE A 187 1.28 -18.56 0.53
N GLU A 188 1.48 -19.84 0.82
CA GLU A 188 1.14 -20.43 2.12
C GLU A 188 1.94 -19.80 3.27
N LYS A 189 3.19 -19.40 3.00
CA LYS A 189 4.04 -18.76 4.01
C LYS A 189 3.65 -17.33 4.30
N VAL A 190 3.20 -16.57 3.28
CA VAL A 190 2.88 -15.14 3.42
C VAL A 190 1.41 -14.91 3.78
N LEU A 191 0.52 -15.83 3.41
CA LEU A 191 -0.92 -15.71 3.61
C LEU A 191 -1.32 -15.39 5.06
N PRO A 192 -0.73 -16.00 6.13
CA PRO A 192 -1.08 -15.65 7.51
C PRO A 192 -0.79 -14.19 7.86
N LEU A 193 0.28 -13.59 7.32
CA LEU A 193 0.57 -12.18 7.53
C LEU A 193 -0.54 -11.30 6.94
N TYR A 194 -0.86 -11.49 5.67
CA TYR A 194 -1.83 -10.63 4.98
C TYR A 194 -3.27 -10.88 5.46
N SER A 195 -3.66 -12.14 5.66
CA SER A 195 -5.05 -12.47 6.03
C SER A 195 -5.32 -12.33 7.53
N GLU A 196 -4.47 -12.90 8.40
CA GLU A 196 -4.73 -12.93 9.85
C GLU A 196 -4.19 -11.67 10.56
N ALA A 197 -2.94 -11.26 10.27
CA ALA A 197 -2.32 -10.14 10.97
C ALA A 197 -2.84 -8.78 10.47
N LEU A 198 -2.95 -8.62 9.15
CA LEU A 198 -3.40 -7.36 8.52
C LEU A 198 -4.91 -7.34 8.28
N GLY A 199 -5.58 -8.49 8.40
CA GLY A 199 -7.03 -8.61 8.34
C GLY A 199 -7.63 -8.45 6.94
N LEU A 200 -6.93 -8.91 5.90
CA LEU A 200 -7.51 -9.11 4.58
C LEU A 200 -8.15 -10.50 4.52
N ASP A 201 -9.28 -10.65 5.16
CA ASP A 201 -9.88 -11.92 5.58
C ASP A 201 -10.86 -12.54 4.56
N GLU A 202 -11.06 -11.89 3.42
CA GLU A 202 -11.85 -12.39 2.30
C GLU A 202 -10.94 -12.82 1.14
N ILE A 203 -11.01 -14.09 0.75
CA ILE A 203 -10.40 -14.57 -0.50
C ILE A 203 -11.40 -14.35 -1.62
N VAL A 204 -11.13 -13.38 -2.49
CA VAL A 204 -11.98 -13.09 -3.66
C VAL A 204 -11.80 -14.15 -4.73
N TYR A 205 -10.56 -14.58 -4.96
CA TYR A 205 -10.21 -15.74 -5.76
C TYR A 205 -8.87 -16.34 -5.32
N ASP A 206 -8.74 -17.65 -5.58
CA ASP A 206 -7.48 -18.42 -5.50
C ASP A 206 -7.45 -19.30 -6.76
N LYS A 207 -6.59 -18.97 -7.71
CA LYS A 207 -6.55 -19.62 -9.02
C LYS A 207 -5.12 -19.94 -9.43
N THR A 208 -4.96 -21.11 -10.03
CA THR A 208 -3.69 -21.58 -10.57
C THR A 208 -3.84 -21.88 -12.06
N GLY A 209 -2.88 -21.44 -12.86
CA GLY A 209 -2.85 -21.71 -14.31
C GLY A 209 -2.11 -20.65 -15.11
N PHE A 210 -2.38 -20.63 -16.39
CA PHE A 210 -1.98 -19.56 -17.31
C PHE A 210 -3.05 -18.46 -17.29
N PHE A 211 -2.61 -17.22 -17.43
CA PHE A 211 -3.51 -16.08 -17.39
C PHE A 211 -3.30 -15.19 -18.62
N GLU A 212 -4.38 -14.87 -19.31
CA GLU A 212 -4.37 -14.01 -20.50
C GLU A 212 -4.47 -12.52 -20.17
N ASP A 213 -4.77 -12.19 -18.93
CA ASP A 213 -4.90 -10.81 -18.44
C ASP A 213 -3.57 -10.15 -18.05
N LEU A 214 -2.44 -10.86 -18.18
CA LEU A 214 -1.12 -10.34 -17.80
C LEU A 214 -0.63 -9.26 -18.76
N PRO A 215 0.23 -8.31 -18.32
CA PRO A 215 0.76 -7.24 -19.17
C PRO A 215 1.48 -7.76 -20.44
N ASP A 216 2.07 -8.96 -20.33
CA ASP A 216 2.87 -9.60 -21.39
C ASP A 216 2.29 -10.97 -21.80
N ALA A 217 0.98 -11.15 -21.73
CA ALA A 217 0.30 -12.44 -21.94
C ALA A 217 0.66 -13.12 -23.27
N GLY A 218 1.00 -12.36 -24.30
CA GLY A 218 1.43 -12.91 -25.60
C GLY A 218 2.82 -13.57 -25.59
N GLN A 219 3.65 -13.29 -24.60
CA GLN A 219 5.03 -13.77 -24.47
C GLN A 219 5.24 -14.64 -23.24
N ASN A 220 4.43 -14.46 -22.20
CA ASN A 220 4.56 -15.15 -20.93
C ASN A 220 3.62 -16.35 -20.87
N ARG A 221 4.18 -17.58 -20.95
CA ARG A 221 3.45 -18.85 -20.83
C ARG A 221 3.70 -19.54 -19.49
N ASN A 222 4.10 -18.78 -18.48
CA ASN A 222 4.38 -19.34 -17.18
C ASN A 222 3.11 -19.58 -16.37
N THR A 223 3.17 -20.56 -15.49
CA THR A 223 2.09 -20.91 -14.57
C THR A 223 2.24 -20.12 -13.27
N PHE A 224 1.15 -19.50 -12.85
CA PHE A 224 1.09 -18.75 -11.59
C PHE A 224 -0.03 -19.28 -10.71
N ARG A 225 0.14 -19.20 -9.40
CA ARG A 225 -0.98 -19.16 -8.45
C ARG A 225 -1.22 -17.70 -8.07
N ARG A 226 -2.46 -17.25 -8.15
CA ARG A 226 -2.89 -15.88 -7.86
C ARG A 226 -4.00 -15.92 -6.83
N VAL A 227 -3.78 -15.22 -5.72
CA VAL A 227 -4.76 -15.10 -4.63
C VAL A 227 -5.06 -13.62 -4.41
N LEU A 228 -6.31 -13.21 -4.66
CA LEU A 228 -6.76 -11.87 -4.34
C LEU A 228 -7.42 -11.88 -2.96
N LEU A 229 -6.81 -11.15 -2.06
CA LEU A 229 -7.30 -10.90 -0.71
C LEU A 229 -7.99 -9.54 -0.66
N ARG A 230 -9.14 -9.48 0.01
CA ARG A 230 -9.86 -8.25 0.31
C ARG A 230 -10.12 -8.14 1.81
N LYS A 231 -10.17 -6.93 2.29
CA LYS A 231 -10.63 -6.65 3.62
C LYS A 231 -12.16 -6.61 3.62
N LYS A 232 -12.81 -7.58 4.30
CA LYS A 232 -14.27 -7.69 4.34
C LYS A 232 -14.92 -6.50 5.03
N GLU A 233 -14.37 -6.12 6.18
CA GLU A 233 -14.84 -4.98 6.97
C GLU A 233 -13.64 -4.18 7.50
N SER A 234 -13.62 -2.88 7.25
CA SER A 234 -12.63 -1.98 7.82
C SER A 234 -13.15 -1.39 9.14
N PRO A 235 -12.32 -1.34 10.19
CA PRO A 235 -12.71 -0.67 11.43
C PRO A 235 -12.93 0.82 11.19
N GLU A 236 -13.72 1.44 12.03
CA GLU A 236 -13.90 2.88 11.96
C GLU A 236 -12.62 3.60 12.38
N GLY A 237 -12.18 4.53 11.55
CA GLY A 237 -11.04 5.40 11.77
C GLY A 237 -11.23 6.74 11.08
N ALA A 238 -10.30 7.66 11.33
CA ALA A 238 -10.40 9.02 10.80
C ALA A 238 -10.62 9.06 9.28
N PHE A 239 -9.93 8.20 8.54
CA PHE A 239 -9.87 8.21 7.07
C PHE A 239 -10.54 7.00 6.42
N THR A 240 -11.12 6.05 7.17
CA THR A 240 -11.71 4.83 6.62
C THR A 240 -12.66 5.10 5.45
N ARG A 241 -13.47 6.17 5.54
CA ARG A 241 -14.40 6.55 4.45
C ARG A 241 -13.70 7.05 3.18
N LEU A 242 -12.55 7.71 3.32
CA LEU A 242 -11.76 8.16 2.18
C LEU A 242 -11.02 6.99 1.55
N ILE A 243 -10.40 6.14 2.38
CA ILE A 243 -9.63 4.97 1.93
C ILE A 243 -10.54 3.98 1.19
N GLY A 244 -11.66 3.59 1.80
CA GLY A 244 -12.60 2.62 1.22
C GLY A 244 -12.07 1.19 1.25
N ASN A 245 -12.36 0.42 0.20
CA ASN A 245 -11.91 -0.98 0.06
C ASN A 245 -10.39 -1.10 -0.01
N THR A 246 -9.90 -2.26 0.40
CA THR A 246 -8.47 -2.59 0.42
C THR A 246 -8.28 -4.00 -0.12
N GLU A 247 -7.40 -4.16 -1.11
CA GLU A 247 -7.11 -5.43 -1.78
C GLU A 247 -5.61 -5.66 -1.91
N ILE A 248 -5.18 -6.92 -1.79
CA ILE A 248 -3.83 -7.34 -2.14
C ILE A 248 -3.94 -8.61 -2.98
N GLU A 249 -3.29 -8.60 -4.13
CA GLU A 249 -3.12 -9.78 -4.94
C GLU A 249 -1.74 -10.38 -4.71
N LEU A 250 -1.69 -11.60 -4.17
CA LEU A 250 -0.48 -12.38 -4.02
C LEU A 250 -0.27 -13.24 -5.26
N VAL A 251 0.94 -13.22 -5.81
CA VAL A 251 1.30 -13.94 -7.03
C VAL A 251 2.51 -14.82 -6.76
N GLN A 252 2.36 -16.12 -6.97
CA GLN A 252 3.46 -17.08 -6.91
C GLN A 252 3.73 -17.66 -8.30
N ALA A 253 4.95 -17.50 -8.79
CA ALA A 253 5.40 -18.20 -9.99
C ALA A 253 5.70 -19.67 -9.67
N LEU A 254 5.23 -20.61 -10.51
CA LEU A 254 5.31 -22.03 -10.20
C LEU A 254 6.35 -22.80 -11.04
N ASP A 255 6.68 -22.29 -12.21
CA ASP A 255 7.55 -22.95 -13.19
C ASP A 255 8.79 -22.12 -13.58
N ILE A 256 8.97 -20.96 -12.95
CA ILE A 256 10.16 -20.10 -13.09
C ILE A 256 10.69 -19.70 -11.71
N SER A 257 11.97 -19.35 -11.65
CA SER A 257 12.60 -18.78 -10.45
C SER A 257 12.42 -17.29 -10.45
N PRO A 258 11.59 -16.71 -9.55
CA PRO A 258 11.37 -15.28 -9.48
C PRO A 258 12.62 -14.55 -8.97
N ARG A 259 12.88 -13.34 -9.49
CA ARG A 259 13.92 -12.44 -8.99
C ARG A 259 13.34 -11.50 -7.94
N LYS A 260 14.17 -10.97 -7.05
CA LYS A 260 13.73 -9.89 -6.16
C LYS A 260 13.73 -8.58 -6.93
N ILE A 261 12.56 -7.91 -7.01
CA ILE A 261 12.40 -6.63 -7.73
C ILE A 261 13.41 -5.59 -7.23
N MET A 262 13.67 -5.56 -5.93
CA MET A 262 14.61 -4.62 -5.31
C MET A 262 16.04 -5.18 -5.15
N GLU A 263 16.39 -6.27 -5.84
CA GLU A 263 17.73 -6.88 -5.75
C GLU A 263 18.82 -5.86 -6.12
N GLY A 264 19.89 -5.82 -5.31
CA GLY A 264 21.02 -4.89 -5.51
C GLY A 264 20.70 -3.40 -5.27
N ARG A 265 19.47 -3.08 -4.89
CA ARG A 265 18.99 -1.72 -4.65
C ARG A 265 18.60 -1.53 -3.19
N THR A 266 18.36 -0.29 -2.81
CA THR A 266 18.06 0.09 -1.43
C THR A 266 16.76 0.90 -1.37
N TRP A 267 16.22 1.04 -0.19
CA TRP A 267 15.02 1.86 0.05
C TRP A 267 15.19 3.28 -0.54
N GLY A 268 14.21 3.72 -1.31
CA GLY A 268 14.22 5.01 -2.01
C GLY A 268 14.87 4.98 -3.39
N ASP A 269 15.27 3.80 -3.91
CA ASP A 269 15.60 3.61 -5.33
C ASP A 269 14.33 3.52 -6.19
N LEU A 270 14.45 3.50 -7.52
CA LEU A 270 13.31 3.56 -8.44
C LEU A 270 12.41 2.32 -8.30
N GLY A 271 11.11 2.50 -8.52
CA GLY A 271 10.11 1.44 -8.40
C GLY A 271 9.25 1.56 -7.15
N TYR A 272 8.44 0.54 -6.87
CA TYR A 272 7.64 0.52 -5.66
C TYR A 272 8.50 0.21 -4.44
N ILE A 273 8.47 1.10 -3.44
CA ILE A 273 9.35 1.06 -2.26
C ILE A 273 8.68 0.30 -1.12
N HIS A 274 7.42 0.61 -0.83
CA HIS A 274 6.63 0.04 0.25
C HIS A 274 5.13 0.18 -0.01
N LEU A 275 4.35 -0.64 0.69
CA LEU A 275 2.90 -0.48 0.80
C LEU A 275 2.57 -0.06 2.23
N CYS A 276 1.85 1.05 2.38
CA CYS A 276 1.56 1.65 3.67
C CYS A 276 0.10 1.45 4.09
N PHE A 277 -0.10 1.06 5.35
CA PHE A 277 -1.42 0.86 5.96
C PHE A 277 -1.69 1.92 7.03
N ASP A 278 -2.91 2.44 7.05
CA ASP A 278 -3.41 3.28 8.14
C ASP A 278 -3.81 2.39 9.32
N THR A 279 -3.31 2.70 10.51
CA THR A 279 -3.58 1.93 11.73
C THR A 279 -4.17 2.79 12.85
N LEU A 280 -5.03 2.17 13.66
CA LEU A 280 -5.71 2.83 14.78
C LEU A 280 -4.90 2.85 16.07
N ASN A 281 -4.03 1.86 16.27
CA ASN A 281 -3.25 1.70 17.50
C ASN A 281 -1.95 0.96 17.21
N MET A 282 -0.86 1.71 17.15
CA MET A 282 0.44 1.19 16.80
C MET A 282 1.02 0.24 17.84
N ASP A 283 0.76 0.47 19.14
CA ASP A 283 1.28 -0.41 20.19
C ASP A 283 0.56 -1.77 20.20
N ALA A 284 -0.75 -1.78 19.99
CA ALA A 284 -1.51 -3.02 19.84
C ALA A 284 -1.10 -3.78 18.57
N LEU A 285 -0.82 -3.06 17.47
CA LEU A 285 -0.30 -3.65 16.24
C LEU A 285 1.09 -4.24 16.44
N ALA A 286 2.00 -3.53 17.15
CA ALA A 286 3.33 -4.03 17.50
C ALA A 286 3.26 -5.34 18.28
N ALA A 287 2.40 -5.40 19.30
CA ALA A 287 2.21 -6.62 20.10
C ALA A 287 1.70 -7.79 19.26
N ARG A 288 0.72 -7.54 18.37
CA ARG A 288 0.16 -8.56 17.46
C ARG A 288 1.20 -9.09 16.48
N LEU A 289 1.88 -8.19 15.76
CA LEU A 289 2.86 -8.56 14.74
C LEU A 289 4.07 -9.27 15.37
N ASN A 290 4.57 -8.78 16.51
CA ASN A 290 5.68 -9.43 17.23
C ASN A 290 5.33 -10.85 17.68
N ALA A 291 4.11 -11.07 18.19
CA ALA A 291 3.64 -12.41 18.60
C ALA A 291 3.52 -13.40 17.42
N GLN A 292 3.37 -12.89 16.19
CA GLN A 292 3.31 -13.68 14.96
C GLN A 292 4.66 -13.79 14.24
N GLY A 293 5.73 -13.22 14.82
CA GLY A 293 7.08 -13.30 14.27
C GLY A 293 7.44 -12.18 13.29
N TYR A 294 6.65 -11.10 13.22
CA TYR A 294 6.90 -9.93 12.38
C TYR A 294 7.20 -8.68 13.22
N PRO A 295 8.35 -8.60 13.91
CA PRO A 295 8.68 -7.43 14.72
C PRO A 295 8.92 -6.20 13.84
N PHE A 296 8.68 -5.00 14.38
CA PHE A 296 9.05 -3.77 13.71
C PHE A 296 10.54 -3.72 13.43
N THR A 297 10.90 -3.41 12.20
CA THR A 297 12.29 -3.27 11.74
C THR A 297 12.75 -1.82 11.79
N VAL A 298 11.80 -0.88 11.66
CA VAL A 298 11.96 0.56 11.87
C VAL A 298 10.77 1.06 12.67
N ASP A 299 11.00 1.97 13.60
CA ASP A 299 9.96 2.60 14.40
C ASP A 299 10.34 4.05 14.69
N SER A 300 9.53 4.99 14.24
CA SER A 300 9.73 6.41 14.53
C SER A 300 9.33 6.78 15.96
N ALA A 301 8.77 5.86 16.73
CA ALA A 301 8.17 6.09 18.03
C ALA A 301 7.15 7.26 17.95
N ASN A 302 7.37 8.32 18.73
CA ASN A 302 6.52 9.51 18.67
C ASN A 302 7.23 10.71 18.01
N SER A 303 8.32 10.45 17.28
CA SER A 303 9.22 11.48 16.72
C SER A 303 8.92 11.87 15.28
N PHE A 304 7.89 11.27 14.64
CA PHE A 304 7.54 11.59 13.28
C PHE A 304 6.77 12.92 13.24
N ASP A 305 7.45 13.94 12.77
CA ASP A 305 6.88 15.26 12.50
C ASP A 305 7.28 15.65 11.05
N MET A 306 6.29 15.75 10.17
CA MET A 306 6.41 16.24 8.80
C MET A 306 5.98 17.71 8.71
N GLY A 307 6.21 18.47 9.79
CA GLY A 307 5.87 19.89 9.88
C GLY A 307 4.38 20.15 10.02
N GLU A 308 3.57 19.64 9.11
CA GLU A 308 2.12 19.87 9.04
C GLU A 308 1.29 18.65 9.48
N ALA A 309 1.82 17.45 9.31
CA ALA A 309 1.25 16.20 9.81
C ALA A 309 2.17 15.59 10.87
N ALA A 310 1.61 15.00 11.90
CA ALA A 310 2.37 14.27 12.90
C ALA A 310 1.75 12.89 13.12
N GLY A 311 2.60 11.92 13.42
CA GLY A 311 2.16 10.56 13.64
C GLY A 311 3.28 9.66 14.12
N ARG A 312 3.06 8.36 14.00
CA ARG A 312 4.08 7.32 14.17
C ARG A 312 4.07 6.44 12.93
N PHE A 313 5.21 6.20 12.35
CA PHE A 313 5.37 5.22 11.29
C PHE A 313 6.30 4.09 11.72
N THR A 314 6.05 2.91 11.18
CA THR A 314 6.84 1.71 11.44
C THR A 314 6.92 0.87 10.18
N TYR A 315 7.93 -0.01 10.10
CA TYR A 315 8.08 -0.96 9.00
C TYR A 315 8.19 -2.39 9.53
N ILE A 316 7.70 -3.32 8.73
CA ILE A 316 8.04 -4.74 8.81
C ILE A 316 8.48 -5.22 7.43
N GLU A 317 9.06 -6.40 7.38
CA GLU A 317 9.28 -7.15 6.15
C GLU A 317 8.30 -8.33 6.12
N ASP A 318 7.72 -8.61 4.94
CA ASP A 318 7.06 -9.89 4.73
C ASP A 318 8.11 -11.02 4.61
N PRO A 319 7.73 -12.30 4.53
CA PRO A 319 8.69 -13.41 4.42
C PRO A 319 9.69 -13.32 3.25
N ASP A 320 9.36 -12.59 2.19
CA ASP A 320 10.23 -12.40 1.01
C ASP A 320 11.02 -11.07 1.04
N GLY A 321 10.78 -10.25 2.07
CA GLY A 321 11.45 -8.96 2.28
C GLY A 321 10.70 -7.77 1.68
N THR A 322 9.44 -7.93 1.26
CA THR A 322 8.59 -6.80 0.85
C THR A 322 8.35 -5.88 2.03
N LEU A 323 8.60 -4.58 1.85
CA LEU A 323 8.43 -3.59 2.90
C LEU A 323 6.96 -3.19 3.05
N LEU A 324 6.43 -3.41 4.25
CA LEU A 324 5.11 -2.97 4.68
C LEU A 324 5.26 -1.89 5.73
N GLU A 325 4.70 -0.73 5.46
CA GLU A 325 4.69 0.41 6.37
C GLU A 325 3.36 0.49 7.11
N PHE A 326 3.38 0.99 8.33
CA PHE A 326 2.18 1.33 9.08
C PHE A 326 2.29 2.76 9.57
N VAL A 327 1.20 3.51 9.46
CA VAL A 327 1.12 4.89 9.94
C VAL A 327 -0.07 5.04 10.87
N GLU A 328 0.21 5.51 12.08
CA GLU A 328 -0.80 6.02 13.00
C GLU A 328 -0.77 7.54 12.95
N THR A 329 -1.77 8.13 12.33
CA THR A 329 -1.85 9.58 12.18
C THR A 329 -2.33 10.24 13.47
N HIS A 330 -1.55 11.15 14.02
CA HIS A 330 -1.89 11.85 15.26
C HIS A 330 -2.47 13.25 15.04
N ARG A 331 -2.04 13.93 13.98
CA ARG A 331 -2.46 15.30 13.66
C ARG A 331 -2.57 15.50 12.16
N VAL A 332 -3.63 16.17 11.72
CA VAL A 332 -3.87 16.53 10.31
C VAL A 332 -4.11 18.01 10.16
N PRO A 333 -3.53 18.67 9.15
CA PRO A 333 -3.89 20.03 8.79
C PRO A 333 -5.28 20.08 8.14
N VAL A 334 -6.15 20.99 8.60
CA VAL A 334 -7.47 21.26 7.99
C VAL A 334 -7.40 22.48 7.10
N LEU A 335 -6.83 23.57 7.60
CA LEU A 335 -6.59 24.82 6.89
C LEU A 335 -5.17 25.30 7.17
N LYS A 336 -4.20 24.86 6.38
CA LYS A 336 -2.77 25.18 6.51
C LYS A 336 -2.50 26.67 6.68
N LYS A 337 -3.14 27.50 5.86
CA LYS A 337 -2.98 28.97 5.86
C LYS A 337 -3.42 29.62 7.16
N LEU A 338 -4.29 28.99 7.95
CA LEU A 338 -4.80 29.48 9.23
C LEU A 338 -4.21 28.73 10.44
N GLY A 339 -3.27 27.81 10.21
CA GLY A 339 -2.67 27.00 11.30
C GLY A 339 -3.69 26.11 12.01
N TRP A 340 -4.79 25.73 11.36
CA TRP A 340 -5.81 24.91 11.98
C TRP A 340 -5.55 23.42 11.74
N TYR A 341 -5.32 22.70 12.86
CA TYR A 341 -5.03 21.26 12.90
C TYR A 341 -6.07 20.52 13.73
N ILE A 342 -6.30 19.26 13.40
CA ILE A 342 -7.07 18.34 14.22
C ILE A 342 -6.12 17.38 14.91
N ASN A 343 -6.22 17.29 16.25
CA ASN A 343 -5.54 16.26 17.03
C ASN A 343 -6.43 14.99 17.04
N LEU A 344 -5.97 13.94 16.38
CA LEU A 344 -6.71 12.68 16.30
C LEU A 344 -6.55 11.84 17.58
N LYS A 345 -5.42 11.93 18.29
CA LYS A 345 -5.22 11.23 19.57
C LYS A 345 -6.27 11.64 20.61
N GLU A 346 -6.54 12.93 20.72
CA GLU A 346 -7.54 13.45 21.68
C GLU A 346 -8.98 13.08 21.33
N ARG A 347 -9.27 12.87 20.03
CA ARG A 347 -10.60 12.45 19.60
C ARG A 347 -10.89 10.97 19.83
N GLY A 348 -9.86 10.13 20.02
CA GLY A 348 -9.93 8.68 20.00
C GLY A 348 -9.81 8.14 18.57
N THR A 349 -8.92 7.18 18.38
CA THR A 349 -8.50 6.66 17.07
C THR A 349 -9.62 5.99 16.27
N GLY A 350 -10.64 5.43 16.94
CA GLY A 350 -11.81 4.79 16.31
C GLY A 350 -12.93 5.76 15.88
N LYS A 351 -12.71 7.07 15.83
CA LYS A 351 -13.75 8.04 15.44
C LYS A 351 -13.50 8.59 14.06
N ARG A 352 -14.50 8.48 13.18
CA ARG A 352 -14.50 9.07 11.84
C ARG A 352 -14.31 10.58 11.88
N LEU A 353 -13.57 11.12 10.92
CA LEU A 353 -13.64 12.54 10.63
C LEU A 353 -14.98 12.89 9.97
N PRO A 354 -15.61 14.03 10.33
CA PRO A 354 -16.75 14.54 9.60
C PRO A 354 -16.43 14.73 8.11
N ASN A 355 -17.38 14.42 7.24
CA ASN A 355 -17.17 14.51 5.78
C ASN A 355 -16.70 15.89 5.31
N TRP A 356 -17.13 16.98 5.97
CA TRP A 356 -16.69 18.32 5.61
C TRP A 356 -15.19 18.53 5.86
N MET A 357 -14.60 17.90 6.88
CA MET A 357 -13.16 17.98 7.16
C MET A 357 -12.35 17.23 6.08
N ILE A 358 -12.81 16.04 5.69
CA ILE A 358 -12.17 15.30 4.58
C ILE A 358 -12.34 16.11 3.27
N ASN A 359 -13.52 16.69 3.01
CA ASN A 359 -13.75 17.56 1.86
C ASN A 359 -12.84 18.79 1.84
N ALA A 360 -12.47 19.32 3.01
CA ALA A 360 -11.56 20.47 3.13
C ALA A 360 -10.15 20.16 2.58
N LEU A 361 -9.69 18.91 2.59
CA LEU A 361 -8.45 18.50 1.92
C LEU A 361 -8.49 18.85 0.43
N GLY A 362 -9.68 18.76 -0.19
CA GLY A 362 -9.89 19.13 -1.59
C GLY A 362 -9.67 20.60 -1.92
N MET A 363 -9.54 21.50 -0.94
CA MET A 363 -9.18 22.90 -1.18
C MET A 363 -7.71 23.07 -1.59
N GLY A 364 -6.87 22.07 -1.28
CA GLY A 364 -5.46 22.01 -1.68
C GLY A 364 -5.20 21.52 -3.10
N ARG A 365 -6.24 21.35 -3.94
CA ARG A 365 -6.07 20.81 -5.29
C ARG A 365 -5.18 21.67 -6.16
N VAL A 366 -4.30 20.99 -6.90
CA VAL A 366 -3.44 21.60 -7.92
C VAL A 366 -3.96 21.21 -9.29
N LYS A 367 -4.08 22.20 -10.18
CA LYS A 367 -4.43 21.96 -11.59
C LYS A 367 -3.22 21.39 -12.33
N VAL A 368 -3.46 20.52 -13.30
CA VAL A 368 -2.43 20.10 -14.26
C VAL A 368 -1.96 21.36 -15.01
N LYS A 369 -0.66 21.54 -15.07
CA LYS A 369 -0.02 22.62 -15.88
C LYS A 369 0.06 22.22 -17.34
#